data_a5edf1aadcf69c261ca2898ddd8aed40
#
_entry.id   a5edf1aadcf69c261ca2898ddd8aed40
#
_cell.length_a   1.000
_cell.length_b   1.000
_cell.length_c   1.000
_cell.angle_alpha   90.00
_cell.angle_beta   90.00
_cell.angle_gamma   90.00
#
_symmetry.space_group_name_H-M   'P 1'
#
loop_
_entity.id
_entity.type
_entity.pdbx_description
1 polymer ?
#
loop_
_entity_poly.entity_id
_entity_poly.type
_entity_poly.pdbx_seq_one_letter_code
_entity_poly.pdbx_strand_id
1 'polypeptide(L)'
;MPGEFERHDGCIMIWPKRPGSWNYGAVKAREAFRSVALAIAESETVYMLAAPDVMENARRMFFSAEHGASGAARTGRPDIRLIPMESDDAWARDVGPTFVVNENGEVRGIDWEFNAWGGTVDGLYAHWEKDDRVAEQVCRELGYPCYEAHPFVLEGGAIHSDGEGTVLVTEACLLSEGRNPMLSKEEIELRLKQYLGAEKIIWLKHGIYQDETNEHVDNVCAFARPGEVLLAWTDDKEDPQYAYSDGCLKTLEQETDARGRKFVIHKLPIPSRPICVTKEDLGGYEFEDGEDVREAGERLAASYVNFYLSNGGVIVPQFGDEADQKAVKILGRVFPERRIYPIAARDILLGGGNIHCITQQIPAGRNRQEE
;
A
#
# COMPACT_ATOMS: atom_id res chain seq x y z
N MET A 1 -12.98 -8.47 -6.53
CA MET A 1 -11.99 -8.05 -5.53
C MET A 1 -12.75 -7.44 -4.36
N PRO A 2 -12.61 -7.92 -3.10
CA PRO A 2 -13.20 -7.30 -1.92
C PRO A 2 -12.64 -5.91 -1.64
N GLY A 3 -13.41 -5.09 -0.92
CA GLY A 3 -12.90 -3.82 -0.40
C GLY A 3 -11.99 -4.04 0.81
N GLU A 4 -10.97 -3.20 1.01
CA GLU A 4 -10.05 -3.32 2.14
C GLU A 4 -10.73 -3.13 3.51
N PHE A 5 -11.87 -2.45 3.55
CA PHE A 5 -12.67 -2.29 4.76
C PHE A 5 -13.44 -3.58 5.17
N GLU A 6 -13.48 -4.60 4.33
CA GLU A 6 -14.08 -5.90 4.64
C GLU A 6 -13.19 -6.71 5.59
N ARG A 7 -13.65 -7.88 6.03
CA ARG A 7 -12.90 -8.72 6.97
C ARG A 7 -11.70 -9.38 6.31
N HIS A 8 -10.57 -9.40 7.02
CA HIS A 8 -9.34 -10.05 6.63
C HIS A 8 -9.08 -11.33 7.44
N ASP A 9 -8.44 -12.31 6.79
CA ASP A 9 -7.79 -13.46 7.45
C ASP A 9 -6.37 -13.09 7.91
N GLY A 10 -5.79 -12.03 7.38
CA GLY A 10 -4.49 -11.50 7.79
C GLY A 10 -3.92 -10.46 6.84
N CYS A 11 -2.72 -10.00 7.17
CA CYS A 11 -1.95 -9.04 6.42
C CYS A 11 -0.55 -9.57 6.12
N ILE A 12 -0.08 -9.43 4.89
CA ILE A 12 1.27 -9.73 4.47
C ILE A 12 2.13 -8.47 4.59
N MET A 13 3.32 -8.62 5.14
CA MET A 13 4.37 -7.59 5.16
C MET A 13 5.71 -8.25 4.82
N ILE A 14 6.67 -7.48 4.33
CA ILE A 14 8.03 -7.93 4.02
C ILE A 14 9.02 -7.17 4.90
N TRP A 15 10.00 -7.88 5.50
CA TRP A 15 10.98 -7.25 6.40
C TRP A 15 12.04 -6.49 5.61
N PRO A 16 12.23 -5.17 5.86
CA PRO A 16 13.06 -4.31 5.01
C PRO A 16 14.55 -4.62 5.14
N LYS A 17 15.26 -4.67 3.99
CA LYS A 17 16.69 -4.94 3.94
C LYS A 17 17.47 -4.19 2.87
N ARG A 18 16.84 -3.75 1.76
CA ARG A 18 17.53 -3.15 0.61
C ARG A 18 18.26 -1.84 0.99
N PRO A 19 19.59 -1.72 0.81
CA PRO A 19 20.32 -0.52 1.22
C PRO A 19 19.99 0.73 0.39
N GLY A 20 19.56 0.56 -0.87
CA GLY A 20 19.13 1.66 -1.73
C GLY A 20 17.77 2.26 -1.34
N SER A 21 16.91 1.50 -0.66
CA SER A 21 15.60 1.98 -0.16
C SER A 21 15.66 2.37 1.32
N TRP A 22 16.41 1.62 2.15
CA TRP A 22 16.40 1.75 3.60
C TRP A 22 17.75 2.21 4.13
N ASN A 23 17.88 3.50 4.36
CA ASN A 23 19.14 4.10 4.82
C ASN A 23 19.60 3.54 6.19
N TYR A 24 20.88 3.71 6.50
CA TYR A 24 21.52 3.30 7.75
C TYR A 24 21.22 1.84 8.15
N GLY A 25 21.25 0.92 7.16
CA GLY A 25 21.01 -0.50 7.38
C GLY A 25 19.60 -0.84 7.83
N ALA A 26 18.63 -0.05 7.43
CA ALA A 26 17.20 -0.21 7.72
C ALA A 26 16.80 -0.12 9.21
N VAL A 27 17.65 0.37 10.11
CA VAL A 27 17.38 0.32 11.57
C VAL A 27 16.07 1.04 11.91
N LYS A 28 15.93 2.31 11.50
CA LYS A 28 14.72 3.11 11.78
C LYS A 28 13.50 2.60 11.00
N ALA A 29 13.69 2.19 9.75
CA ALA A 29 12.63 1.58 8.97
C ALA A 29 12.07 0.32 9.67
N ARG A 30 12.93 -0.57 10.17
CA ARG A 30 12.53 -1.78 10.93
C ARG A 30 11.73 -1.45 12.18
N GLU A 31 12.05 -0.38 12.89
CA GLU A 31 11.27 0.09 14.05
C GLU A 31 9.87 0.55 13.63
N ALA A 32 9.76 1.29 12.52
CA ALA A 32 8.49 1.72 11.96
C ALA A 32 7.65 0.51 11.47
N PHE A 33 8.24 -0.41 10.69
CA PHE A 33 7.59 -1.65 10.26
C PHE A 33 7.10 -2.49 11.44
N ARG A 34 7.93 -2.63 12.48
CA ARG A 34 7.53 -3.29 13.71
C ARG A 34 6.30 -2.63 14.34
N SER A 35 6.27 -1.30 14.39
CA SER A 35 5.15 -0.55 14.97
C SER A 35 3.86 -0.77 14.18
N VAL A 36 3.93 -0.76 12.84
CA VAL A 36 2.83 -1.09 11.94
C VAL A 36 2.35 -2.53 12.17
N ALA A 37 3.26 -3.51 12.13
CA ALA A 37 2.93 -4.92 12.33
C ALA A 37 2.26 -5.19 13.68
N LEU A 38 2.74 -4.56 14.76
CA LEU A 38 2.15 -4.72 16.09
C LEU A 38 0.75 -4.08 16.19
N ALA A 39 0.49 -2.98 15.51
CA ALA A 39 -0.83 -2.35 15.46
C ALA A 39 -1.83 -3.23 14.70
N ILE A 40 -1.43 -3.81 13.56
CA ILE A 40 -2.23 -4.76 12.77
C ILE A 40 -2.51 -6.03 13.59
N ALA A 41 -1.48 -6.58 14.24
CA ALA A 41 -1.57 -7.81 15.03
C ALA A 41 -2.46 -7.70 16.29
N GLU A 42 -3.05 -6.53 16.57
CA GLU A 42 -4.11 -6.41 17.57
C GLU A 42 -5.45 -7.02 17.11
N SER A 43 -5.67 -7.14 15.81
CA SER A 43 -6.97 -7.57 15.26
C SER A 43 -6.91 -8.63 14.16
N GLU A 44 -5.72 -8.91 13.60
CA GLU A 44 -5.54 -9.92 12.56
C GLU A 44 -4.11 -10.48 12.55
N THR A 45 -3.91 -11.64 11.91
CA THR A 45 -2.58 -12.24 11.75
C THR A 45 -1.70 -11.42 10.82
N VAL A 46 -0.44 -11.18 11.20
CA VAL A 46 0.58 -10.60 10.30
C VAL A 46 1.51 -11.71 9.82
N TYR A 47 1.54 -11.94 8.53
CA TYR A 47 2.51 -12.80 7.86
C TYR A 47 3.71 -11.95 7.43
N MET A 48 4.77 -11.98 8.23
CA MET A 48 5.99 -11.23 7.97
C MET A 48 6.96 -12.09 7.19
N LEU A 49 7.10 -11.78 5.90
CA LEU A 49 8.11 -12.40 5.04
C LEU A 49 9.47 -11.82 5.39
N ALA A 50 10.47 -12.66 5.50
CA ALA A 50 11.83 -12.22 5.78
C ALA A 50 12.85 -13.10 5.04
N ALA A 51 13.79 -12.45 4.37
CA ALA A 51 14.89 -13.17 3.76
C ALA A 51 15.77 -13.85 4.82
N PRO A 52 16.40 -15.00 4.50
CA PRO A 52 17.19 -15.79 5.47
C PRO A 52 18.25 -14.99 6.21
N ASP A 53 18.91 -14.04 5.54
CA ASP A 53 19.97 -13.19 6.09
C ASP A 53 19.49 -12.19 7.16
N VAL A 54 18.22 -11.78 7.11
CA VAL A 54 17.60 -10.85 8.08
C VAL A 54 16.58 -11.50 9.00
N MET A 55 16.30 -12.79 8.83
CA MET A 55 15.31 -13.55 9.61
C MET A 55 15.57 -13.47 11.12
N GLU A 56 16.81 -13.62 11.55
CA GLU A 56 17.15 -13.57 12.99
C GLU A 56 17.01 -12.16 13.55
N ASN A 57 17.23 -11.13 12.73
CA ASN A 57 16.94 -9.74 13.11
C ASN A 57 15.42 -9.55 13.32
N ALA A 58 14.58 -10.00 12.36
CA ALA A 58 13.12 -9.95 12.50
C ALA A 58 12.65 -10.70 13.75
N ARG A 59 13.19 -11.92 14.00
CA ARG A 59 12.85 -12.71 15.19
C ARG A 59 13.17 -11.98 16.49
N ARG A 60 14.33 -11.35 16.60
CA ARG A 60 14.68 -10.56 17.78
C ARG A 60 13.77 -9.35 17.97
N MET A 61 13.46 -8.65 16.90
CA MET A 61 12.61 -7.45 16.96
C MET A 61 11.19 -7.75 17.46
N PHE A 62 10.62 -8.91 17.12
CA PHE A 62 9.25 -9.25 17.52
C PHE A 62 9.16 -10.09 18.80
N PHE A 63 10.16 -10.91 19.14
CA PHE A 63 10.00 -11.96 20.16
C PHE A 63 11.02 -11.91 21.29
N SER A 64 12.03 -11.00 21.28
CA SER A 64 12.96 -10.90 22.40
C SER A 64 12.31 -10.23 23.63
N ALA A 65 12.76 -10.59 24.82
CA ALA A 65 12.29 -10.03 26.08
C ALA A 65 12.57 -8.52 26.21
N GLU A 66 13.62 -8.03 25.56
CA GLU A 66 14.00 -6.59 25.58
C GLU A 66 12.96 -5.70 24.88
N HIS A 67 12.26 -6.22 23.89
CA HIS A 67 11.24 -5.49 23.12
C HIS A 67 9.81 -5.75 23.62
N GLY A 68 9.63 -6.68 24.55
CA GLY A 68 8.31 -7.01 25.13
C GLY A 68 7.81 -6.08 26.24
N ALA A 69 8.60 -5.08 26.66
CA ALA A 69 8.37 -4.30 27.88
C ALA A 69 7.82 -2.87 27.67
N SER A 70 7.44 -2.45 26.49
CA SER A 70 6.89 -1.10 26.29
C SER A 70 5.35 -1.11 26.18
N GLY A 71 4.71 -0.86 27.35
CA GLY A 71 3.42 -0.22 27.47
C GLY A 71 2.17 -1.06 27.35
N ALA A 72 1.43 -1.17 28.46
CA ALA A 72 0.12 -1.80 28.68
C ALA A 72 0.11 -3.33 28.63
N ALA A 73 -0.41 -3.93 29.69
CA ALA A 73 -0.60 -5.39 29.83
C ALA A 73 -1.44 -5.94 28.67
N ARG A 74 -0.76 -6.46 27.64
CA ARG A 74 -1.42 -7.16 26.51
C ARG A 74 -1.80 -8.56 26.99
N THR A 75 -3.06 -8.92 26.88
CA THR A 75 -3.62 -10.23 27.25
C THR A 75 -3.30 -11.34 26.24
N GLY A 76 -2.21 -11.24 25.46
CA GLY A 76 -1.77 -12.25 24.49
C GLY A 76 -0.50 -11.85 23.75
N ARG A 77 0.15 -12.84 23.12
CA ARG A 77 1.22 -12.56 22.13
C ARG A 77 0.60 -11.99 20.86
N PRO A 78 1.27 -11.00 20.19
CA PRO A 78 0.83 -10.56 18.86
C PRO A 78 0.86 -11.76 17.90
N ASP A 79 -0.17 -11.92 17.07
CA ASP A 79 -0.20 -12.99 16.05
C ASP A 79 0.64 -12.57 14.83
N ILE A 80 1.96 -12.69 14.99
CA ILE A 80 2.95 -12.42 13.93
C ILE A 80 3.64 -13.72 13.58
N ARG A 81 3.59 -14.10 12.31
CA ARG A 81 4.18 -15.32 11.77
C ARG A 81 5.30 -14.97 10.82
N LEU A 82 6.54 -15.36 11.17
CA LEU A 82 7.70 -15.17 10.30
C LEU A 82 7.75 -16.27 9.25
N ILE A 83 7.85 -15.89 7.99
CA ILE A 83 7.93 -16.80 6.84
C ILE A 83 9.24 -16.53 6.10
N PRO A 84 10.13 -17.56 5.93
CA PRO A 84 11.33 -17.41 5.13
C PRO A 84 10.97 -17.20 3.65
N MET A 85 11.35 -16.05 3.10
CA MET A 85 11.12 -15.74 1.68
C MET A 85 12.11 -14.69 1.21
N GLU A 86 12.71 -14.92 0.05
CA GLU A 86 13.57 -13.94 -0.62
C GLU A 86 12.70 -12.89 -1.34
N SER A 87 13.11 -11.64 -1.26
CA SER A 87 12.60 -10.52 -2.02
C SER A 87 13.75 -9.55 -2.33
N ASP A 88 13.56 -8.66 -3.28
CA ASP A 88 14.53 -7.60 -3.53
C ASP A 88 14.23 -6.40 -2.61
N ASP A 89 12.95 -6.10 -2.32
CA ASP A 89 12.57 -5.07 -1.36
C ASP A 89 11.33 -5.45 -0.53
N ALA A 90 10.70 -4.47 0.15
CA ALA A 90 9.72 -4.68 1.22
C ALA A 90 8.30 -4.13 0.88
N TRP A 91 7.99 -3.95 -0.39
CA TRP A 91 6.75 -3.34 -0.87
C TRP A 91 5.64 -4.39 -1.08
N ALA A 92 5.17 -4.98 0.02
CA ALA A 92 4.22 -6.10 0.01
C ALA A 92 2.91 -5.81 -0.75
N ARG A 93 2.50 -4.54 -0.84
CA ARG A 93 1.32 -4.11 -1.61
C ARG A 93 1.49 -4.39 -3.10
N ASP A 94 2.67 -4.13 -3.63
CA ASP A 94 2.93 -4.12 -5.07
C ASP A 94 3.46 -5.45 -5.57
N VAL A 95 4.28 -6.13 -4.76
CA VAL A 95 4.88 -7.42 -5.14
C VAL A 95 4.10 -8.62 -4.61
N GLY A 96 3.18 -8.41 -3.66
CA GLY A 96 2.32 -9.45 -3.11
C GLY A 96 1.12 -9.74 -4.01
N PRO A 97 0.46 -10.90 -3.83
CA PRO A 97 -0.70 -11.25 -4.63
C PRO A 97 -1.88 -10.32 -4.34
N THR A 98 -2.54 -9.84 -5.40
CA THR A 98 -3.88 -9.26 -5.27
C THR A 98 -4.90 -10.37 -5.05
N PHE A 99 -5.66 -10.32 -3.97
CA PHE A 99 -6.63 -11.37 -3.67
C PHE A 99 -8.03 -11.05 -4.16
N VAL A 100 -8.70 -12.08 -4.67
CA VAL A 100 -10.10 -12.06 -5.07
C VAL A 100 -10.87 -13.19 -4.39
N VAL A 101 -12.17 -13.00 -4.22
CA VAL A 101 -13.06 -13.98 -3.58
C VAL A 101 -14.21 -14.27 -4.54
N ASN A 102 -14.50 -15.54 -4.78
CA ASN A 102 -15.63 -15.93 -5.62
C ASN A 102 -16.95 -15.99 -4.82
N GLU A 103 -18.07 -16.28 -5.52
CA GLU A 103 -19.40 -16.38 -4.91
C GLU A 103 -19.50 -17.47 -3.82
N ASN A 104 -18.67 -18.51 -3.90
CA ASN A 104 -18.60 -19.58 -2.89
C ASN A 104 -17.75 -19.20 -1.67
N GLY A 105 -17.08 -18.04 -1.71
CA GLY A 105 -16.17 -17.60 -0.66
C GLY A 105 -14.76 -18.18 -0.75
N GLU A 106 -14.40 -18.78 -1.90
CA GLU A 106 -13.03 -19.24 -2.14
C GLU A 106 -12.12 -18.08 -2.48
N VAL A 107 -10.99 -17.99 -1.79
CA VAL A 107 -9.97 -16.94 -1.97
C VAL A 107 -8.92 -17.41 -2.97
N ARG A 108 -8.54 -16.54 -3.91
CA ARG A 108 -7.43 -16.75 -4.83
C ARG A 108 -6.55 -15.52 -4.90
N GLY A 109 -5.24 -15.74 -5.05
CA GLY A 109 -4.29 -14.71 -5.43
C GLY A 109 -4.27 -14.48 -6.93
N ILE A 110 -3.83 -13.30 -7.33
CA ILE A 110 -3.47 -12.95 -8.69
C ILE A 110 -2.00 -12.54 -8.65
N ASP A 111 -1.21 -13.14 -9.53
CA ASP A 111 0.20 -12.92 -9.72
C ASP A 111 0.40 -12.06 -10.95
N TRP A 112 0.55 -10.74 -10.75
CA TRP A 112 0.83 -9.77 -11.79
C TRP A 112 2.31 -9.79 -12.17
N GLU A 113 2.67 -9.38 -13.37
CA GLU A 113 4.06 -9.08 -13.67
C GLU A 113 4.47 -7.80 -12.93
N PHE A 114 5.54 -7.89 -12.12
CA PHE A 114 6.16 -6.77 -11.46
C PHE A 114 7.47 -6.38 -12.15
N ASN A 115 7.62 -5.09 -12.46
CA ASN A 115 8.78 -4.58 -13.19
C ASN A 115 9.45 -3.37 -12.54
N ALA A 116 9.43 -3.30 -11.21
CA ALA A 116 9.98 -2.18 -10.43
C ALA A 116 9.38 -0.81 -10.83
N TRP A 117 8.07 -0.79 -11.07
CA TRP A 117 7.25 0.40 -11.41
C TRP A 117 7.57 1.09 -12.73
N GLY A 118 8.31 0.46 -13.65
CA GLY A 118 8.59 1.08 -14.94
C GLY A 118 9.58 0.32 -15.82
N GLY A 119 10.12 -0.78 -15.32
CA GLY A 119 11.03 -1.64 -16.06
C GLY A 119 12.26 -0.88 -16.55
N THR A 120 12.54 -0.98 -17.84
CA THR A 120 13.67 -0.28 -18.49
C THR A 120 13.36 1.15 -18.91
N VAL A 121 12.13 1.63 -18.74
CA VAL A 121 11.70 2.98 -19.13
C VAL A 121 12.00 3.99 -18.02
N ASP A 122 11.41 3.75 -16.86
CA ASP A 122 11.49 4.60 -15.67
C ASP A 122 11.42 3.80 -14.36
N GLY A 123 11.82 2.50 -14.41
CA GLY A 123 11.88 1.64 -13.23
C GLY A 123 12.90 2.11 -12.20
N LEU A 124 12.57 1.93 -10.93
CA LEU A 124 13.36 2.43 -9.81
C LEU A 124 14.52 1.49 -9.43
N TYR A 125 14.49 0.22 -9.86
CA TYR A 125 15.47 -0.79 -9.52
C TYR A 125 16.17 -1.37 -10.74
N ALA A 126 17.43 -1.70 -10.58
CA ALA A 126 18.18 -2.42 -11.60
C ALA A 126 17.81 -3.92 -11.67
N HIS A 127 17.33 -4.48 -10.56
CA HIS A 127 16.96 -5.89 -10.41
C HIS A 127 15.70 -6.03 -9.57
N TRP A 128 14.72 -6.85 -10.02
CA TRP A 128 13.43 -7.09 -9.37
C TRP A 128 12.91 -8.52 -9.51
N GLU A 129 13.76 -9.44 -9.96
CA GLU A 129 13.34 -10.81 -10.32
C GLU A 129 12.86 -11.62 -9.10
N LYS A 130 13.30 -11.26 -7.86
CA LYS A 130 12.78 -11.91 -6.66
C LYS A 130 11.42 -11.34 -6.28
N ASP A 131 11.26 -10.04 -6.44
CA ASP A 131 9.99 -9.34 -6.16
C ASP A 131 8.89 -9.82 -7.10
N ASP A 132 9.17 -9.98 -8.39
CA ASP A 132 8.25 -10.52 -9.39
C ASP A 132 7.75 -11.95 -9.08
N ARG A 133 8.40 -12.65 -8.17
CA ARG A 133 8.04 -14.01 -7.77
C ARG A 133 7.36 -14.10 -6.41
N VAL A 134 7.24 -13.00 -5.68
CA VAL A 134 6.69 -13.00 -4.32
C VAL A 134 5.24 -13.45 -4.31
N ALA A 135 4.41 -12.99 -5.26
CA ALA A 135 2.99 -13.30 -5.29
C ALA A 135 2.74 -14.81 -5.43
N GLU A 136 3.39 -15.48 -6.41
CA GLU A 136 3.31 -16.94 -6.58
C GLU A 136 3.78 -17.67 -5.32
N GLN A 137 4.92 -17.26 -4.76
CA GLN A 137 5.50 -17.90 -3.58
C GLN A 137 4.62 -17.76 -2.35
N VAL A 138 4.03 -16.60 -2.10
CA VAL A 138 3.07 -16.35 -1.02
C VAL A 138 1.85 -17.23 -1.16
N CYS A 139 1.25 -17.29 -2.36
CA CYS A 139 0.09 -18.12 -2.62
C CYS A 139 0.39 -19.59 -2.32
N ARG A 140 1.55 -20.09 -2.75
CA ARG A 140 2.00 -21.46 -2.50
C ARG A 140 2.23 -21.73 -1.02
N GLU A 141 2.92 -20.83 -0.31
CA GLU A 141 3.26 -20.98 1.11
C GLU A 141 2.03 -20.95 2.00
N LEU A 142 1.07 -20.07 1.70
CA LEU A 142 -0.16 -19.94 2.47
C LEU A 142 -1.30 -20.87 1.98
N GLY A 143 -1.06 -21.63 0.90
CA GLY A 143 -2.02 -22.61 0.36
C GLY A 143 -3.20 -22.00 -0.40
N TYR A 144 -3.03 -20.81 -0.98
CA TYR A 144 -4.02 -20.21 -1.86
C TYR A 144 -3.78 -20.60 -3.32
N PRO A 145 -4.83 -20.93 -4.10
CA PRO A 145 -4.72 -20.99 -5.56
C PRO A 145 -4.31 -19.62 -6.11
N CYS A 146 -3.54 -19.61 -7.20
CA CYS A 146 -3.08 -18.39 -7.83
C CYS A 146 -3.47 -18.34 -9.32
N TYR A 147 -3.86 -17.16 -9.81
CA TYR A 147 -3.98 -16.86 -11.22
C TYR A 147 -2.68 -16.21 -11.69
N GLU A 148 -2.04 -16.82 -12.68
CA GLU A 148 -0.94 -16.19 -13.41
C GLU A 148 -1.52 -15.13 -14.38
N ALA A 149 -1.13 -13.87 -14.19
CA ALA A 149 -1.58 -12.75 -15.00
C ALA A 149 -0.51 -12.19 -15.93
N HIS A 150 0.71 -12.73 -15.89
CA HIS A 150 1.78 -12.34 -16.83
C HIS A 150 1.36 -12.49 -18.29
N PRO A 151 1.77 -11.63 -19.19
CA PRO A 151 2.68 -10.48 -19.01
C PRO A 151 1.95 -9.14 -18.73
N PHE A 152 0.90 -9.12 -17.93
CA PHE A 152 0.19 -7.89 -17.59
C PHE A 152 0.82 -7.25 -16.34
N VAL A 153 1.52 -6.13 -16.53
CA VAL A 153 2.16 -5.39 -15.44
C VAL A 153 1.11 -4.63 -14.64
N LEU A 154 1.04 -4.90 -13.35
CA LEU A 154 0.15 -4.20 -12.41
C LEU A 154 0.67 -4.34 -10.98
N GLU A 155 0.49 -3.31 -10.20
CA GLU A 155 0.78 -3.30 -8.77
C GLU A 155 -0.51 -3.17 -7.94
N GLY A 156 -0.51 -3.73 -6.73
CA GLY A 156 -1.66 -3.61 -5.82
C GLY A 156 -1.97 -2.18 -5.41
N GLY A 157 -0.95 -1.31 -5.35
CA GLY A 157 -1.11 0.13 -5.07
C GLY A 157 -1.74 0.93 -6.21
N ALA A 158 -1.70 0.39 -7.44
CA ALA A 158 -2.31 1.02 -8.62
C ALA A 158 -3.84 0.85 -8.69
N ILE A 159 -4.44 0.03 -7.81
CA ILE A 159 -5.87 -0.28 -7.79
C ILE A 159 -6.49 -0.15 -6.41
N HIS A 160 -7.75 0.31 -6.32
CA HIS A 160 -8.52 0.32 -5.07
C HIS A 160 -9.97 -0.06 -5.33
N SER A 161 -10.50 -1.06 -4.62
CA SER A 161 -11.83 -1.65 -4.84
C SER A 161 -12.84 -1.26 -3.78
N ASP A 162 -14.11 -1.08 -4.18
CA ASP A 162 -15.25 -0.89 -3.28
C ASP A 162 -15.90 -2.21 -2.82
N GLY A 163 -15.41 -3.36 -3.27
CA GLY A 163 -16.02 -4.66 -2.97
C GLY A 163 -17.32 -4.95 -3.71
N GLU A 164 -17.92 -3.98 -4.39
CA GLU A 164 -19.20 -4.08 -5.09
C GLU A 164 -19.09 -3.84 -6.61
N GLY A 165 -17.91 -3.98 -7.17
CA GLY A 165 -17.67 -3.94 -8.60
C GLY A 165 -17.08 -2.64 -9.13
N THR A 166 -16.76 -1.66 -8.28
CA THR A 166 -16.06 -0.44 -8.67
C THR A 166 -14.58 -0.52 -8.31
N VAL A 167 -13.71 -0.16 -9.24
CA VAL A 167 -12.26 -0.03 -9.01
C VAL A 167 -11.82 1.36 -9.44
N LEU A 168 -11.03 2.00 -8.57
CA LEU A 168 -10.31 3.26 -8.85
C LEU A 168 -8.91 2.95 -9.36
N VAL A 169 -8.47 3.71 -10.34
CA VAL A 169 -7.10 3.70 -10.91
C VAL A 169 -6.69 5.12 -11.30
N THR A 170 -5.41 5.35 -11.58
CA THR A 170 -4.94 6.60 -12.17
C THR A 170 -4.51 6.41 -13.63
N GLU A 171 -4.76 7.43 -14.47
CA GLU A 171 -4.26 7.45 -15.85
C GLU A 171 -2.74 7.56 -15.88
N ALA A 172 -2.18 8.40 -15.02
CA ALA A 172 -0.74 8.60 -14.92
C ALA A 172 0.03 7.29 -14.72
N CYS A 173 -0.50 6.37 -13.89
CA CYS A 173 0.11 5.07 -13.65
C CYS A 173 -0.16 4.08 -14.79
N LEU A 174 -1.42 3.70 -15.00
CA LEU A 174 -1.75 2.56 -15.86
C LEU A 174 -1.52 2.81 -17.35
N LEU A 175 -1.48 4.08 -17.78
CA LEU A 175 -1.20 4.46 -19.16
C LEU A 175 0.25 4.91 -19.36
N SER A 176 1.12 4.77 -18.35
CA SER A 176 2.55 5.06 -18.50
C SER A 176 3.22 4.07 -19.46
N GLU A 177 4.29 4.53 -20.13
CA GLU A 177 5.08 3.70 -21.04
C GLU A 177 5.78 2.55 -20.29
N GLY A 178 6.02 2.70 -18.99
CA GLY A 178 6.65 1.71 -18.12
C GLY A 178 5.74 0.57 -17.66
N ARG A 179 4.47 0.53 -18.07
CA ARG A 179 3.52 -0.54 -17.67
C ARG A 179 3.14 -1.43 -18.86
N ASN A 180 2.07 -1.11 -19.56
CA ASN A 180 1.51 -1.93 -20.63
C ASN A 180 1.38 -1.12 -21.94
N PRO A 181 2.46 -0.59 -22.54
CA PRO A 181 2.39 0.37 -23.64
C PRO A 181 1.78 -0.20 -24.93
N MET A 182 1.70 -1.53 -25.03
CA MET A 182 1.09 -2.20 -26.20
C MET A 182 -0.42 -2.35 -26.09
N LEU A 183 -1.01 -2.01 -24.94
CA LEU A 183 -2.45 -2.12 -24.69
C LEU A 183 -3.13 -0.74 -24.73
N SER A 184 -4.31 -0.68 -25.34
CA SER A 184 -5.18 0.49 -25.24
C SER A 184 -5.81 0.59 -23.85
N LYS A 185 -6.33 1.77 -23.50
CA LYS A 185 -7.06 1.99 -22.25
C LYS A 185 -8.21 0.99 -22.06
N GLU A 186 -8.95 0.72 -23.16
CA GLU A 186 -10.07 -0.21 -23.18
C GLU A 186 -9.60 -1.66 -22.94
N GLU A 187 -8.45 -2.05 -23.46
CA GLU A 187 -7.88 -3.37 -23.25
C GLU A 187 -7.37 -3.55 -21.81
N ILE A 188 -6.75 -2.51 -21.22
CA ILE A 188 -6.38 -2.49 -19.81
C ILE A 188 -7.64 -2.62 -18.94
N GLU A 189 -8.67 -1.84 -19.23
CA GLU A 189 -9.95 -1.89 -18.51
C GLU A 189 -10.60 -3.28 -18.56
N LEU A 190 -10.57 -3.91 -19.74
CA LEU A 190 -11.06 -5.27 -19.91
C LEU A 190 -10.30 -6.28 -19.03
N ARG A 191 -8.97 -6.17 -18.96
CA ARG A 191 -8.12 -7.02 -18.10
C ARG A 191 -8.47 -6.84 -16.63
N LEU A 192 -8.56 -5.58 -16.17
CA LEU A 192 -8.96 -5.28 -14.78
C LEU A 192 -10.33 -5.88 -14.45
N LYS A 193 -11.33 -5.73 -15.33
CA LYS A 193 -12.65 -6.33 -15.15
C LYS A 193 -12.61 -7.85 -15.07
N GLN A 194 -11.83 -8.48 -15.93
CA GLN A 194 -11.71 -9.94 -15.97
C GLN A 194 -11.05 -10.52 -14.71
N TYR A 195 -9.92 -9.95 -14.28
CA TYR A 195 -9.18 -10.48 -13.15
C TYR A 195 -9.80 -10.10 -11.80
N LEU A 196 -10.26 -8.86 -11.65
CA LEU A 196 -10.77 -8.33 -10.38
C LEU A 196 -12.27 -8.59 -10.16
N GLY A 197 -12.99 -9.03 -11.20
CA GLY A 197 -14.46 -9.13 -11.18
C GLY A 197 -15.12 -7.75 -11.10
N ALA A 198 -14.47 -6.71 -11.63
CA ALA A 198 -14.99 -5.35 -11.63
C ALA A 198 -16.01 -5.15 -12.77
N GLU A 199 -17.03 -4.33 -12.50
CA GLU A 199 -18.03 -3.91 -13.49
C GLU A 199 -17.70 -2.52 -14.03
N LYS A 200 -17.10 -1.66 -13.20
CA LYS A 200 -16.76 -0.28 -13.52
C LYS A 200 -15.36 0.09 -13.06
N ILE A 201 -14.59 0.70 -13.95
CA ILE A 201 -13.29 1.29 -13.65
C ILE A 201 -13.45 2.81 -13.70
N ILE A 202 -13.04 3.50 -12.65
CA ILE A 202 -13.01 4.96 -12.59
C ILE A 202 -11.57 5.41 -12.68
N TRP A 203 -11.29 6.20 -13.71
CA TRP A 203 -9.97 6.72 -14.00
C TRP A 203 -9.80 8.11 -13.43
N LEU A 204 -9.00 8.23 -12.37
CA LEU A 204 -8.50 9.51 -11.90
C LEU A 204 -7.32 9.93 -12.79
N LYS A 205 -7.20 11.23 -13.06
CA LYS A 205 -6.16 11.68 -13.99
C LYS A 205 -4.77 11.61 -13.36
N HIS A 206 -4.67 11.94 -12.07
CA HIS A 206 -3.43 12.05 -11.31
C HIS A 206 -3.54 11.40 -9.95
N GLY A 207 -2.39 11.05 -9.37
CA GLY A 207 -2.21 10.63 -7.98
C GLY A 207 -1.64 11.73 -7.09
N ILE A 208 -0.57 11.43 -6.35
CA ILE A 208 0.19 12.43 -5.56
C ILE A 208 1.34 12.98 -6.40
N TYR A 209 1.52 14.28 -6.34
CA TYR A 209 2.59 14.98 -7.05
C TYR A 209 3.98 14.47 -6.63
N GLN A 210 4.81 14.12 -7.61
CA GLN A 210 6.13 13.51 -7.45
C GLN A 210 6.09 12.10 -6.77
N ASP A 211 4.99 11.36 -6.92
CA ASP A 211 4.99 9.95 -6.57
C ASP A 211 5.79 9.17 -7.62
N GLU A 212 6.87 8.55 -7.18
CA GLU A 212 7.83 7.85 -8.02
C GLU A 212 7.29 6.54 -8.64
N THR A 213 6.13 6.06 -8.16
CA THR A 213 5.43 4.90 -8.74
C THR A 213 4.53 5.26 -9.94
N ASN A 214 4.73 6.43 -10.55
CA ASN A 214 3.83 7.03 -11.56
C ASN A 214 2.42 7.32 -11.00
N GLU A 215 2.35 7.81 -9.78
CA GLU A 215 1.11 8.31 -9.17
C GLU A 215 0.09 7.19 -8.88
N HIS A 216 0.44 6.21 -8.05
CA HIS A 216 -0.48 5.18 -7.57
C HIS A 216 -1.76 5.76 -6.96
N VAL A 217 -2.90 5.07 -7.16
CA VAL A 217 -4.20 5.53 -6.64
C VAL A 217 -4.28 5.48 -5.13
N ASP A 218 -3.57 4.55 -4.47
CA ASP A 218 -3.58 4.34 -3.02
C ASP A 218 -3.00 5.51 -2.22
N ASN A 219 -2.24 6.39 -2.88
CA ASN A 219 -1.74 7.63 -2.30
C ASN A 219 -2.76 8.78 -2.38
N VAL A 220 -3.66 8.77 -3.36
CA VAL A 220 -4.56 9.91 -3.62
C VAL A 220 -6.01 9.64 -3.24
N CYS A 221 -6.51 8.42 -3.41
CA CYS A 221 -7.92 8.12 -3.18
C CYS A 221 -8.13 6.67 -2.67
N ALA A 222 -8.88 6.51 -1.59
CA ALA A 222 -9.21 5.22 -1.00
C ALA A 222 -10.70 5.12 -0.69
N PHE A 223 -11.31 3.95 -0.91
CA PHE A 223 -12.67 3.66 -0.44
C PHE A 223 -12.70 3.49 1.09
N ALA A 224 -13.61 4.19 1.74
CA ALA A 224 -13.96 3.93 3.13
C ALA A 224 -15.01 2.81 3.24
N ARG A 225 -15.92 2.77 2.29
CA ARG A 225 -16.98 1.77 2.07
C ARG A 225 -17.61 2.01 0.68
N PRO A 226 -18.51 1.13 0.20
CA PRO A 226 -19.17 1.36 -1.08
C PRO A 226 -19.84 2.74 -1.17
N GLY A 227 -19.53 3.52 -2.22
CA GLY A 227 -20.04 4.87 -2.43
C GLY A 227 -19.43 5.97 -1.57
N GLU A 228 -18.39 5.68 -0.77
CA GLU A 228 -17.74 6.66 0.11
C GLU A 228 -16.20 6.57 -0.01
N VAL A 229 -15.55 7.70 -0.29
CA VAL A 229 -14.11 7.77 -0.54
C VAL A 229 -13.43 8.85 0.30
N LEU A 230 -12.15 8.63 0.59
CA LEU A 230 -11.22 9.65 1.10
C LEU A 230 -10.35 10.12 -0.06
N LEU A 231 -10.21 11.42 -0.22
CA LEU A 231 -9.42 12.06 -1.26
C LEU A 231 -8.34 12.93 -0.61
N ALA A 232 -7.08 12.73 -0.99
CA ALA A 232 -5.98 13.58 -0.58
C ALA A 232 -6.21 15.01 -1.04
N TRP A 233 -6.07 15.98 -0.13
CA TRP A 233 -6.50 17.35 -0.37
C TRP A 233 -5.55 18.39 0.24
N THR A 234 -5.36 19.47 -0.49
CA THR A 234 -4.81 20.72 0.04
C THR A 234 -5.70 21.89 -0.37
N ASP A 235 -5.81 22.91 0.47
CA ASP A 235 -6.46 24.18 0.12
C ASP A 235 -5.45 25.20 -0.43
N ASP A 236 -4.16 24.90 -0.38
CA ASP A 236 -3.08 25.73 -0.92
C ASP A 236 -3.04 25.60 -2.43
N LYS A 237 -3.46 26.67 -3.14
CA LYS A 237 -3.48 26.72 -4.61
C LYS A 237 -2.10 26.85 -5.24
N GLU A 238 -1.10 27.21 -4.46
CA GLU A 238 0.30 27.29 -4.93
C GLU A 238 1.00 25.91 -4.86
N ASP A 239 0.47 24.97 -4.07
CA ASP A 239 0.97 23.60 -4.07
C ASP A 239 0.49 22.88 -5.35
N PRO A 240 1.40 22.30 -6.16
CA PRO A 240 1.03 21.53 -7.37
C PRO A 240 -0.03 20.44 -7.11
N GLN A 241 -0.07 19.85 -5.90
CA GLN A 241 -1.07 18.86 -5.53
C GLN A 241 -2.51 19.41 -5.59
N TYR A 242 -2.71 20.71 -5.40
CA TYR A 242 -4.06 21.28 -5.49
C TYR A 242 -4.72 20.98 -6.84
N ALA A 243 -4.01 21.21 -7.93
CA ALA A 243 -4.54 20.97 -9.28
C ALA A 243 -4.85 19.48 -9.53
N TYR A 244 -4.03 18.59 -9.01
CA TYR A 244 -4.21 17.14 -9.10
C TYR A 244 -5.45 16.69 -8.32
N SER A 245 -5.54 17.10 -7.06
CA SER A 245 -6.67 16.76 -6.18
C SER A 245 -8.00 17.35 -6.67
N ASP A 246 -7.99 18.59 -7.20
CA ASP A 246 -9.18 19.25 -7.78
C ASP A 246 -9.66 18.51 -9.05
N GLY A 247 -8.73 18.02 -9.86
CA GLY A 247 -9.05 17.16 -11.01
C GLY A 247 -9.72 15.86 -10.59
N CYS A 248 -9.17 15.18 -9.58
CA CYS A 248 -9.75 13.97 -9.01
C CYS A 248 -11.14 14.22 -8.40
N LEU A 249 -11.29 15.31 -7.64
CA LEU A 249 -12.59 15.72 -7.07
C LEU A 249 -13.65 15.87 -8.15
N LYS A 250 -13.35 16.61 -9.24
CA LYS A 250 -14.28 16.81 -10.35
C LYS A 250 -14.70 15.51 -11.02
N THR A 251 -13.77 14.57 -11.19
CA THR A 251 -14.06 13.24 -11.72
C THR A 251 -15.02 12.49 -10.78
N LEU A 252 -14.72 12.43 -9.49
CA LEU A 252 -15.56 11.73 -8.50
C LEU A 252 -16.95 12.35 -8.36
N GLU A 253 -17.09 13.68 -8.45
CA GLU A 253 -18.40 14.38 -8.41
C GLU A 253 -19.27 14.07 -9.64
N GLN A 254 -18.66 13.83 -10.80
CA GLN A 254 -19.37 13.51 -12.04
C GLN A 254 -19.75 12.03 -12.12
N GLU A 255 -18.90 11.15 -11.58
CA GLU A 255 -19.06 9.71 -11.64
C GLU A 255 -20.09 9.16 -10.62
N THR A 256 -20.42 7.90 -10.80
CA THR A 256 -21.12 7.04 -9.83
C THR A 256 -20.34 5.74 -9.69
N ASP A 257 -20.57 5.00 -8.61
CA ASP A 257 -20.07 3.64 -8.52
C ASP A 257 -20.80 2.66 -9.49
N ALA A 258 -20.42 1.39 -9.47
CA ALA A 258 -21.03 0.35 -10.29
C ALA A 258 -22.52 0.11 -9.97
N ARG A 259 -22.99 0.52 -8.81
CA ARG A 259 -24.40 0.42 -8.36
C ARG A 259 -25.19 1.71 -8.62
N GLY A 260 -24.57 2.71 -9.27
CA GLY A 260 -25.22 3.99 -9.61
C GLY A 260 -25.27 5.01 -8.46
N ARG A 261 -24.56 4.77 -7.33
CA ARG A 261 -24.51 5.70 -6.21
C ARG A 261 -23.51 6.83 -6.50
N LYS A 262 -23.89 8.06 -6.15
CA LYS A 262 -22.94 9.19 -6.11
C LYS A 262 -22.00 9.04 -4.92
N PHE A 263 -20.76 9.51 -5.08
CA PHE A 263 -19.75 9.41 -4.03
C PHE A 263 -19.98 10.45 -2.92
N VAL A 264 -19.86 10.02 -1.67
CA VAL A 264 -19.56 10.88 -0.53
C VAL A 264 -18.05 11.02 -0.44
N ILE A 265 -17.52 12.23 -0.60
CA ILE A 265 -16.10 12.49 -0.71
C ILE A 265 -15.60 13.19 0.56
N HIS A 266 -14.73 12.53 1.31
CA HIS A 266 -14.04 13.08 2.47
C HIS A 266 -12.68 13.63 2.05
N LYS A 267 -12.48 14.93 2.19
CA LYS A 267 -11.18 15.58 1.97
C LYS A 267 -10.27 15.29 3.15
N LEU A 268 -9.24 14.49 2.93
CA LEU A 268 -8.20 14.19 3.91
C LEU A 268 -6.98 15.06 3.60
N PRO A 269 -6.45 15.88 4.53
CA PRO A 269 -5.34 16.76 4.20
C PRO A 269 -4.11 15.97 3.75
N ILE A 270 -3.24 16.58 2.99
CA ILE A 270 -1.82 16.21 2.89
C ILE A 270 -1.03 16.98 3.97
N PRO A 271 0.25 16.67 4.23
CA PRO A 271 1.08 17.49 5.11
C PRO A 271 1.05 18.96 4.72
N SER A 272 1.02 19.86 5.71
CA SER A 272 0.92 21.31 5.51
C SER A 272 2.18 21.90 4.85
N ARG A 273 3.28 21.16 4.91
CA ARG A 273 4.56 21.49 4.26
C ARG A 273 5.06 20.25 3.53
N PRO A 274 5.73 20.42 2.37
CA PRO A 274 6.38 19.32 1.69
C PRO A 274 7.34 18.58 2.64
N ILE A 275 7.20 17.27 2.73
CA ILE A 275 8.17 16.41 3.42
C ILE A 275 9.28 16.15 2.41
N CYS A 276 10.51 16.51 2.76
CA CYS A 276 11.63 16.41 1.83
C CYS A 276 12.77 15.59 2.41
N VAL A 277 13.59 15.05 1.51
CA VAL A 277 14.86 14.39 1.82
C VAL A 277 15.85 15.42 2.37
N THR A 278 16.51 15.10 3.48
CA THR A 278 17.55 15.92 4.07
C THR A 278 18.95 15.43 3.67
N LYS A 279 19.98 16.29 3.86
CA LYS A 279 21.36 15.86 3.65
C LYS A 279 21.79 14.73 4.60
N GLU A 280 21.21 14.66 5.81
CA GLU A 280 21.47 13.57 6.75
C GLU A 280 20.89 12.26 6.23
N ASP A 281 19.68 12.28 5.66
CA ASP A 281 19.05 11.08 5.11
C ASP A 281 19.92 10.43 4.02
N LEU A 282 20.53 11.24 3.15
CA LEU A 282 21.37 10.75 2.04
C LEU A 282 22.61 9.98 2.49
N GLY A 283 23.17 10.30 3.66
CA GLY A 283 24.40 9.69 4.14
C GLY A 283 24.30 8.20 4.45
N GLY A 284 23.11 7.64 4.47
CA GLY A 284 22.85 6.26 4.87
C GLY A 284 22.39 5.33 3.75
N TYR A 285 22.21 5.81 2.52
CA TYR A 285 21.86 4.97 1.38
C TYR A 285 23.10 4.37 0.70
N GLU A 286 22.93 3.17 0.16
CA GLU A 286 23.90 2.49 -0.68
C GLU A 286 23.20 2.05 -1.96
N PHE A 287 23.29 2.87 -3.02
CA PHE A 287 22.67 2.62 -4.31
C PHE A 287 23.51 1.68 -5.18
N GLU A 288 22.85 0.84 -5.96
CA GLU A 288 23.48 0.03 -7.00
C GLU A 288 23.56 0.81 -8.32
N ASP A 289 24.43 0.40 -9.23
CA ASP A 289 24.51 1.00 -10.57
C ASP A 289 23.18 0.79 -11.32
N GLY A 290 22.55 1.88 -11.74
CA GLY A 290 21.27 1.88 -12.47
C GLY A 290 20.04 2.10 -11.58
N GLU A 291 20.23 2.32 -10.27
CA GLU A 291 19.15 2.76 -9.38
C GLU A 291 18.97 4.28 -9.41
N ASP A 292 17.74 4.71 -9.18
CA ASP A 292 17.44 6.12 -9.01
C ASP A 292 18.01 6.65 -7.68
N VAL A 293 18.71 7.78 -7.74
CA VAL A 293 19.44 8.33 -6.58
C VAL A 293 18.69 9.53 -6.03
N ARG A 294 18.33 9.48 -4.74
CA ARG A 294 17.66 10.59 -4.08
C ARG A 294 18.54 11.83 -3.95
N GLU A 295 17.91 13.00 -3.99
CA GLU A 295 18.56 14.30 -3.84
C GLU A 295 18.07 15.05 -2.59
N ALA A 296 18.97 15.85 -2.00
CA ALA A 296 18.59 16.70 -0.86
C ALA A 296 17.61 17.80 -1.32
N GLY A 297 16.47 17.90 -0.64
CA GLY A 297 15.39 18.80 -1.00
C GLY A 297 14.34 18.17 -1.91
N GLU A 298 14.55 16.96 -2.39
CA GLU A 298 13.53 16.17 -3.11
C GLU A 298 12.27 16.02 -2.24
N ARG A 299 11.10 16.35 -2.82
CA ARG A 299 9.81 16.18 -2.15
C ARG A 299 9.37 14.72 -2.23
N LEU A 300 9.00 14.18 -1.09
CA LEU A 300 8.46 12.82 -1.00
C LEU A 300 6.93 12.83 -1.12
N ALA A 301 6.34 11.76 -1.65
CA ALA A 301 4.90 11.59 -1.87
C ALA A 301 4.14 11.31 -0.57
N ALA A 302 4.21 12.22 0.39
CA ALA A 302 3.60 12.08 1.69
C ALA A 302 2.08 12.26 1.64
N SER A 303 1.33 11.21 2.00
CA SER A 303 -0.13 11.24 2.02
C SER A 303 -0.70 10.47 3.22
N TYR A 304 -1.68 11.06 3.91
CA TYR A 304 -2.44 10.34 4.94
C TYR A 304 -3.47 9.38 4.35
N VAL A 305 -3.75 9.42 3.04
CA VAL A 305 -4.61 8.44 2.34
C VAL A 305 -3.94 7.08 2.25
N ASN A 306 -2.61 7.03 2.30
CA ASN A 306 -1.85 5.77 2.31
C ASN A 306 -1.85 5.10 3.71
N PHE A 307 -3.04 5.00 4.31
CA PHE A 307 -3.30 4.23 5.53
C PHE A 307 -3.63 2.78 5.19
N TYR A 308 -3.60 1.90 6.19
CA TYR A 308 -4.07 0.52 6.09
C TYR A 308 -5.26 0.27 7.02
N LEU A 309 -6.28 -0.45 6.53
CA LEU A 309 -7.44 -0.87 7.31
C LEU A 309 -7.22 -2.30 7.79
N SER A 310 -6.92 -2.51 9.08
CA SER A 310 -6.99 -3.83 9.71
C SER A 310 -8.40 -4.10 10.22
N ASN A 311 -8.71 -5.35 10.63
CA ASN A 311 -10.05 -5.71 11.13
C ASN A 311 -10.55 -4.81 12.27
N GLY A 312 -9.66 -4.31 13.11
CA GLY A 312 -10.02 -3.47 14.26
C GLY A 312 -9.45 -2.05 14.23
N GLY A 313 -8.69 -1.69 13.20
CA GLY A 313 -7.92 -0.46 13.21
C GLY A 313 -7.76 0.25 11.89
N VAL A 314 -7.37 1.52 11.98
CA VAL A 314 -6.83 2.33 10.87
C VAL A 314 -5.40 2.67 11.24
N ILE A 315 -4.45 2.12 10.51
CA ILE A 315 -3.02 2.39 10.71
C ILE A 315 -2.66 3.56 9.79
N VAL A 316 -2.47 4.74 10.38
CA VAL A 316 -2.31 6.00 9.63
C VAL A 316 -0.92 6.57 9.80
N PRO A 317 -0.24 6.98 8.68
CA PRO A 317 1.07 7.58 8.75
C PRO A 317 1.03 8.94 9.47
N GLN A 318 2.12 9.24 10.19
CA GLN A 318 2.37 10.55 10.79
C GLN A 318 3.74 11.04 10.34
N PHE A 319 3.81 12.32 10.02
CA PHE A 319 5.00 12.95 9.46
C PHE A 319 5.66 13.99 10.37
N GLY A 320 5.10 14.21 11.57
CA GLY A 320 5.51 15.28 12.47
C GLY A 320 5.00 16.65 12.00
N ASP A 321 3.91 16.67 11.27
CA ASP A 321 3.27 17.84 10.67
C ASP A 321 2.00 18.24 11.44
N GLU A 322 1.62 19.52 11.38
CA GLU A 322 0.41 20.02 12.05
C GLU A 322 -0.88 19.37 11.50
N ALA A 323 -0.87 18.87 10.27
CA ALA A 323 -1.98 18.15 9.66
C ALA A 323 -2.18 16.74 10.24
N ASP A 324 -1.19 16.15 10.93
CA ASP A 324 -1.27 14.81 11.53
C ASP A 324 -2.55 14.64 12.38
N GLN A 325 -2.80 15.58 13.28
CA GLN A 325 -3.97 15.52 14.16
C GLN A 325 -5.30 15.76 13.44
N LYS A 326 -5.28 16.53 12.34
CA LYS A 326 -6.46 16.76 11.51
C LYS A 326 -6.82 15.48 10.75
N ALA A 327 -5.83 14.78 10.19
CA ALA A 327 -6.02 13.49 9.52
C ALA A 327 -6.60 12.44 10.48
N VAL A 328 -6.01 12.28 11.67
CA VAL A 328 -6.50 11.36 12.72
C VAL A 328 -7.96 11.64 13.09
N LYS A 329 -8.34 12.92 13.27
CA LYS A 329 -9.74 13.29 13.58
C LYS A 329 -10.71 13.00 12.46
N ILE A 330 -10.31 13.18 11.20
CA ILE A 330 -11.17 12.87 10.05
C ILE A 330 -11.36 11.37 9.95
N LEU A 331 -10.28 10.58 10.00
CA LEU A 331 -10.33 9.13 9.96
C LEU A 331 -11.16 8.55 11.11
N GLY A 332 -11.04 9.07 12.33
CA GLY A 332 -11.87 8.65 13.46
C GLY A 332 -13.37 8.95 13.31
N ARG A 333 -13.75 9.89 12.45
CA ARG A 333 -15.16 10.15 12.11
C ARG A 333 -15.65 9.25 10.98
N VAL A 334 -14.78 8.95 10.02
CA VAL A 334 -15.11 8.09 8.87
C VAL A 334 -15.19 6.63 9.29
N PHE A 335 -14.34 6.21 10.24
CA PHE A 335 -14.26 4.85 10.78
C PHE A 335 -14.51 4.81 12.29
N PRO A 336 -15.72 5.15 12.77
CA PRO A 336 -16.01 5.26 14.20
C PRO A 336 -15.92 3.91 14.95
N GLU A 337 -16.01 2.78 14.22
CA GLU A 337 -15.90 1.43 14.74
C GLU A 337 -14.46 0.92 14.83
N ARG A 338 -13.48 1.64 14.26
CA ARG A 338 -12.06 1.25 14.23
C ARG A 338 -11.22 2.15 15.12
N ARG A 339 -10.25 1.57 15.79
CA ARG A 339 -9.24 2.32 16.52
C ARG A 339 -8.23 2.95 15.57
N ILE A 340 -7.93 4.24 15.75
CA ILE A 340 -6.89 4.90 14.95
C ILE A 340 -5.53 4.65 15.61
N TYR A 341 -4.57 4.15 14.81
CA TYR A 341 -3.18 3.93 15.18
C TYR A 341 -2.27 4.89 14.40
N PRO A 342 -1.96 6.07 14.96
CA PRO A 342 -1.01 6.99 14.35
C PRO A 342 0.42 6.45 14.50
N ILE A 343 1.11 6.23 13.38
CA ILE A 343 2.46 5.66 13.32
C ILE A 343 3.42 6.67 12.68
N ALA A 344 4.55 6.96 13.34
CA ALA A 344 5.61 7.74 12.72
C ALA A 344 6.15 7.00 11.49
N ALA A 345 5.93 7.57 10.31
CA ALA A 345 6.13 6.89 9.03
C ALA A 345 7.20 7.55 8.15
N ARG A 346 7.92 8.57 8.65
CA ARG A 346 8.96 9.24 7.85
C ARG A 346 10.04 8.27 7.35
N ASP A 347 10.44 7.31 8.18
CA ASP A 347 11.47 6.33 7.82
C ASP A 347 10.97 5.25 6.85
N ILE A 348 9.64 5.08 6.70
CA ILE A 348 9.03 4.31 5.61
C ILE A 348 9.00 5.16 4.34
N LEU A 349 8.56 6.41 4.45
CA LEU A 349 8.43 7.34 3.34
C LEU A 349 9.76 7.61 2.63
N LEU A 350 10.87 7.62 3.37
CA LEU A 350 12.22 7.74 2.79
C LEU A 350 12.59 6.57 1.87
N GLY A 351 11.94 5.41 2.01
CA GLY A 351 12.08 4.29 1.08
C GLY A 351 11.33 4.48 -0.24
N GLY A 352 10.42 5.45 -0.34
CA GLY A 352 9.65 5.73 -1.56
C GLY A 352 8.14 5.52 -1.42
N GLY A 353 7.66 4.80 -0.39
CA GLY A 353 6.24 4.52 -0.16
C GLY A 353 5.81 4.79 1.27
N ASN A 354 4.65 4.27 1.69
CA ASN A 354 4.12 4.50 3.01
C ASN A 354 3.45 3.23 3.60
N ILE A 355 2.57 3.37 4.59
CA ILE A 355 1.98 2.26 5.35
C ILE A 355 1.18 1.31 4.46
N HIS A 356 0.36 1.81 3.53
CA HIS A 356 -0.39 0.97 2.61
C HIS A 356 0.55 0.18 1.69
N CYS A 357 1.61 0.80 1.19
CA CYS A 357 2.57 0.20 0.28
C CYS A 357 3.32 -1.00 0.90
N ILE A 358 3.53 -1.01 2.22
CA ILE A 358 4.23 -2.10 2.93
C ILE A 358 3.29 -3.19 3.45
N THR A 359 1.99 -3.12 3.14
CA THR A 359 0.96 -4.02 3.66
C THR A 359 0.09 -4.57 2.53
N GLN A 360 -0.27 -5.85 2.60
CA GLN A 360 -1.19 -6.49 1.65
C GLN A 360 -2.18 -7.36 2.40
N GLN A 361 -3.48 -7.02 2.34
CA GLN A 361 -4.53 -7.78 2.99
C GLN A 361 -4.81 -9.13 2.34
N ILE A 362 -5.12 -10.12 3.15
CA ILE A 362 -5.70 -11.39 2.74
C ILE A 362 -7.18 -11.34 3.14
N PRO A 363 -8.12 -11.26 2.20
CA PRO A 363 -9.53 -11.19 2.54
C PRO A 363 -10.02 -12.50 3.18
N ALA A 364 -10.97 -12.39 4.11
CA ALA A 364 -11.59 -13.57 4.69
C ALA A 364 -12.49 -14.29 3.68
N GLY A 365 -12.24 -15.58 3.50
CA GLY A 365 -13.16 -16.47 2.77
C GLY A 365 -14.44 -16.72 3.57
N ARG A 366 -15.57 -16.95 2.90
CA ARG A 366 -16.84 -17.23 3.60
C ARG A 366 -16.82 -18.49 4.45
N ASN A 367 -15.96 -19.48 4.13
CA ASN A 367 -15.94 -20.80 4.76
C ASN A 367 -15.03 -20.91 6.01
N ARG A 368 -14.33 -19.84 6.41
CA ARG A 368 -13.50 -19.82 7.63
C ARG A 368 -14.17 -19.12 8.82
N GLN A 369 -15.48 -18.89 8.77
CA GLN A 369 -16.21 -18.20 9.83
C GLN A 369 -16.76 -19.11 10.93
N GLU A 370 -16.60 -20.45 10.85
CA GLU A 370 -17.23 -21.43 11.76
C GLU A 370 -16.26 -22.47 12.38
N GLU A 371 -14.97 -22.15 12.53
CA GLU A 371 -14.07 -22.99 13.36
C GLU A 371 -13.50 -22.26 14.57
#